data_73443acb72932d31e8d0e73ee438fc9a
#
_entry.id   73443acb72932d31e8d0e73ee438fc9a
#
_cell.length_a   1.000
_cell.length_b   1.000
_cell.length_c   1.000
_cell.angle_alpha   90.00
_cell.angle_beta   90.00
_cell.angle_gamma   90.00
#
_symmetry.space_group_name_H-M   'P 1'
#
loop_
_entity.id
_entity.type
_entity.pdbx_description
1 polymer ?
#
loop_
_entity_poly.entity_id
_entity_poly.type
_entity_poly.pdbx_seq_one_letter_code
_entity_poly.pdbx_strand_id
1 'polypeptide(L)'
;MGVGGWRQADHLDLDALLRDAGERDRLLGELREHSIELVCVNAAGNPLHPDPAVGDPHAALLRGAVELAALIGCDRVVTMSGCPGGRDGGSTPVFASWPVVPDDESLWQWQYEHRLAPYCRELAAWTAQAAPGVMICLELHAGASAYNPASFARIRAASGPNVGVNLDPSHFWWQGMDPVAVIEEVGPAIGFAHGKDTLVHADRVRRNGLLDLGFPVDPETASWHFSAVGTGHDDDAWAALVEALRGAGYDGVISIEHEDPRVTPEESIETSLRTLRRACERVEAAA
;
A
#
# COMPACT_ATOMS: atom_id res chain seq x y z
N MET A 1 -4.74 -3.31 10.99
CA MET A 1 -4.33 -4.66 11.48
C MET A 1 -4.38 -5.64 10.31
N GLY A 2 -3.41 -6.59 10.22
CA GLY A 2 -3.32 -7.56 9.14
C GLY A 2 -4.20 -8.79 9.37
N VAL A 3 -4.85 -9.26 8.29
CA VAL A 3 -5.64 -10.49 8.27
C VAL A 3 -4.99 -11.60 7.44
N GLY A 4 -3.77 -11.40 6.99
CA GLY A 4 -2.97 -12.35 6.20
C GLY A 4 -2.50 -11.78 4.86
N GLY A 5 -1.86 -12.63 4.07
CA GLY A 5 -1.30 -12.27 2.76
C GLY A 5 0.10 -12.84 2.53
N TRP A 6 0.95 -12.08 1.84
CA TRP A 6 2.31 -12.53 1.50
C TRP A 6 3.24 -12.76 2.69
N ARG A 7 3.06 -11.97 3.76
CA ARG A 7 3.75 -12.16 5.03
C ARG A 7 2.71 -12.52 6.05
N GLN A 8 2.84 -13.70 6.63
CA GLN A 8 1.98 -14.19 7.71
C GLN A 8 2.28 -13.41 8.99
N ALA A 9 1.76 -12.21 9.07
CA ALA A 9 1.53 -11.57 10.37
C ALA A 9 0.01 -11.51 10.56
N ASP A 10 -0.57 -12.66 10.88
CA ASP A 10 -1.98 -12.75 11.19
C ASP A 10 -2.19 -12.13 12.58
N HIS A 11 -2.44 -10.81 12.58
CA HIS A 11 -2.85 -10.13 13.80
C HIS A 11 -4.28 -10.52 14.18
N LEU A 12 -5.09 -10.92 13.20
CA LEU A 12 -6.49 -11.25 13.34
C LEU A 12 -6.79 -12.60 12.68
N ASP A 13 -7.56 -13.45 13.36
CA ASP A 13 -8.19 -14.63 12.77
C ASP A 13 -9.44 -14.19 11.98
N LEU A 14 -9.24 -13.97 10.67
CA LEU A 14 -10.30 -13.50 9.78
C LEU A 14 -11.52 -14.41 9.80
N ASP A 15 -11.29 -15.72 9.74
CA ASP A 15 -12.35 -16.72 9.68
C ASP A 15 -13.21 -16.75 10.96
N ALA A 16 -12.56 -16.64 12.12
CA ALA A 16 -13.27 -16.54 13.39
C ALA A 16 -14.07 -15.25 13.47
N LEU A 17 -13.47 -14.13 13.11
CA LEU A 17 -14.11 -12.81 13.14
C LEU A 17 -15.27 -12.68 12.15
N LEU A 18 -15.23 -13.31 10.99
CA LEU A 18 -16.35 -13.32 10.04
C LEU A 18 -17.54 -14.12 10.56
N ARG A 19 -17.27 -15.26 11.22
CA ARG A 19 -18.32 -16.20 11.67
C ARG A 19 -18.96 -15.84 13.00
N ASP A 20 -18.20 -15.27 13.95
CA ASP A 20 -18.62 -15.09 15.34
C ASP A 20 -18.67 -13.61 15.75
N ALA A 21 -19.88 -13.12 16.07
CA ALA A 21 -20.07 -11.77 16.58
C ALA A 21 -19.42 -11.58 17.96
N GLY A 22 -19.38 -12.61 18.80
CA GLY A 22 -18.74 -12.56 20.12
C GLY A 22 -17.23 -12.35 20.01
N GLU A 23 -16.58 -12.96 19.02
CA GLU A 23 -15.15 -12.73 18.76
C GLU A 23 -14.89 -11.28 18.31
N ARG A 24 -15.76 -10.69 17.48
CA ARG A 24 -15.68 -9.27 17.12
C ARG A 24 -15.89 -8.36 18.32
N ASP A 25 -16.88 -8.65 19.16
CA ASP A 25 -17.15 -7.86 20.36
C ASP A 25 -15.99 -7.93 21.35
N ARG A 26 -15.36 -9.09 21.50
CA ARG A 26 -14.17 -9.29 22.32
C ARG A 26 -13.00 -8.45 21.80
N LEU A 27 -12.68 -8.55 20.50
CA LEU A 27 -11.62 -7.76 19.85
C LEU A 27 -11.84 -6.25 20.07
N LEU A 28 -13.04 -5.77 19.75
CA LEU A 28 -13.37 -4.35 19.91
C LEU A 28 -13.38 -3.91 21.39
N GLY A 29 -13.71 -4.84 22.31
CA GLY A 29 -13.61 -4.62 23.74
C GLY A 29 -12.16 -4.42 24.19
N GLU A 30 -11.27 -5.34 23.81
CA GLU A 30 -9.83 -5.26 24.11
C GLU A 30 -9.19 -3.98 23.56
N LEU A 31 -9.49 -3.60 22.30
CA LEU A 31 -9.00 -2.37 21.72
C LEU A 31 -9.46 -1.13 22.52
N ARG A 32 -10.72 -1.08 22.93
CA ARG A 32 -11.23 0.05 23.76
C ARG A 32 -10.57 0.09 25.13
N GLU A 33 -10.35 -1.06 25.78
CA GLU A 33 -9.64 -1.11 27.08
C GLU A 33 -8.24 -0.51 27.00
N HIS A 34 -7.58 -0.70 25.85
CA HIS A 34 -6.25 -0.14 25.59
C HIS A 34 -6.25 1.24 24.93
N SER A 35 -7.42 1.86 24.73
CA SER A 35 -7.58 3.12 24.00
C SER A 35 -6.98 3.09 22.59
N ILE A 36 -7.14 1.97 21.90
CA ILE A 36 -6.69 1.75 20.51
C ILE A 36 -7.90 1.81 19.59
N GLU A 37 -7.80 2.59 18.53
CA GLU A 37 -8.75 2.64 17.43
C GLU A 37 -8.26 1.79 16.26
N LEU A 38 -9.14 0.95 15.71
CA LEU A 38 -8.83 0.18 14.50
C LEU A 38 -9.26 0.97 13.25
N VAL A 39 -8.29 1.58 12.60
CA VAL A 39 -8.52 2.51 11.47
C VAL A 39 -8.38 1.87 10.10
N CYS A 40 -7.84 0.65 10.03
CA CYS A 40 -7.60 -0.04 8.76
C CYS A 40 -7.50 -1.56 8.96
N VAL A 41 -8.05 -2.31 8.02
CA VAL A 41 -7.79 -3.76 7.83
C VAL A 41 -6.82 -3.92 6.65
N ASN A 42 -5.75 -4.69 6.83
CA ASN A 42 -4.75 -4.93 5.78
C ASN A 42 -4.84 -6.39 5.29
N ALA A 43 -4.95 -6.55 3.97
CA ALA A 43 -4.97 -7.83 3.26
C ALA A 43 -4.00 -7.76 2.07
N ALA A 44 -2.68 -7.78 2.35
CA ALA A 44 -1.65 -7.69 1.32
C ALA A 44 -1.50 -9.01 0.57
N GLY A 45 -1.66 -8.99 -0.76
CA GLY A 45 -1.54 -10.19 -1.57
C GLY A 45 -1.56 -9.90 -3.07
N ASN A 46 -1.50 -10.96 -3.88
CA ASN A 46 -1.66 -10.85 -5.33
C ASN A 46 -2.94 -11.57 -5.79
N PRO A 47 -4.10 -10.90 -5.76
CA PRO A 47 -5.37 -11.50 -6.23
C PRO A 47 -5.39 -11.74 -7.75
N LEU A 48 -4.44 -11.17 -8.49
CA LEU A 48 -4.28 -11.36 -9.94
C LEU A 48 -3.17 -12.35 -10.29
N HIS A 49 -2.65 -13.09 -9.31
CA HIS A 49 -1.62 -14.08 -9.55
C HIS A 49 -2.08 -15.07 -10.62
N PRO A 50 -1.25 -15.35 -11.66
CA PRO A 50 -1.65 -16.20 -12.79
C PRO A 50 -1.85 -17.67 -12.39
N ASP A 51 -1.23 -18.13 -11.30
CA ASP A 51 -1.53 -19.41 -10.66
C ASP A 51 -2.76 -19.26 -9.75
N PRO A 52 -3.90 -19.92 -10.07
CA PRO A 52 -5.10 -19.85 -9.24
C PRO A 52 -4.89 -20.37 -7.81
N ALA A 53 -3.95 -21.30 -7.60
CA ALA A 53 -3.63 -21.81 -6.27
C ALA A 53 -3.06 -20.71 -5.34
N VAL A 54 -2.58 -19.61 -5.90
CA VAL A 54 -2.09 -18.42 -5.19
C VAL A 54 -3.08 -17.26 -5.28
N GLY A 55 -3.61 -17.00 -6.48
CA GLY A 55 -4.49 -15.86 -6.75
C GLY A 55 -5.84 -15.96 -6.04
N ASP A 56 -6.49 -17.12 -6.12
CA ASP A 56 -7.83 -17.31 -5.55
C ASP A 56 -7.87 -17.14 -4.01
N PRO A 57 -6.92 -17.72 -3.23
CA PRO A 57 -6.84 -17.43 -1.80
C PRO A 57 -6.64 -15.95 -1.47
N HIS A 58 -5.80 -15.23 -2.22
CA HIS A 58 -5.60 -13.80 -1.99
C HIS A 58 -6.84 -12.97 -2.36
N ALA A 59 -7.57 -13.34 -3.41
CA ALA A 59 -8.82 -12.70 -3.77
C ALA A 59 -9.91 -12.94 -2.71
N ALA A 60 -9.99 -14.16 -2.17
CA ALA A 60 -10.90 -14.50 -1.08
C ALA A 60 -10.55 -13.74 0.21
N LEU A 61 -9.25 -13.67 0.56
CA LEU A 61 -8.76 -12.92 1.70
C LEU A 61 -9.16 -11.44 1.63
N LEU A 62 -8.98 -10.80 0.48
CA LEU A 62 -9.35 -9.40 0.29
C LEU A 62 -10.86 -9.18 0.44
N ARG A 63 -11.69 -10.07 -0.11
CA ARG A 63 -13.15 -9.99 0.08
C ARG A 63 -13.52 -10.15 1.55
N GLY A 64 -12.96 -11.12 2.25
CA GLY A 64 -13.17 -11.31 3.67
C GLY A 64 -12.72 -10.09 4.51
N ALA A 65 -11.60 -9.46 4.14
CA ALA A 65 -11.15 -8.22 4.79
C ALA A 65 -12.15 -7.06 4.62
N VAL A 66 -12.74 -6.93 3.43
CA VAL A 66 -13.79 -5.92 3.15
C VAL A 66 -15.05 -6.20 3.97
N GLU A 67 -15.49 -7.46 4.05
CA GLU A 67 -16.64 -7.87 4.87
C GLU A 67 -16.38 -7.61 6.36
N LEU A 68 -15.18 -8.00 6.84
CA LEU A 68 -14.79 -7.76 8.23
C LEU A 68 -14.77 -6.26 8.55
N ALA A 69 -14.19 -5.45 7.67
CA ALA A 69 -14.14 -4.00 7.86
C ALA A 69 -15.55 -3.41 8.09
N ALA A 70 -16.51 -3.79 7.25
CA ALA A 70 -17.91 -3.39 7.43
C ALA A 70 -18.51 -3.87 8.75
N LEU A 71 -18.23 -5.11 9.18
CA LEU A 71 -18.76 -5.70 10.41
C LEU A 71 -18.23 -5.06 11.69
N ILE A 72 -17.00 -4.53 11.66
CA ILE A 72 -16.36 -3.89 12.81
C ILE A 72 -16.38 -2.36 12.76
N GLY A 73 -17.04 -1.78 11.76
CA GLY A 73 -17.16 -0.32 11.62
C GLY A 73 -15.89 0.37 11.12
N CYS A 74 -14.97 -0.37 10.48
CA CYS A 74 -13.79 0.17 9.82
C CYS A 74 -14.13 0.47 8.35
N ASP A 75 -13.73 1.61 7.84
CA ASP A 75 -14.09 2.04 6.48
C ASP A 75 -12.92 1.99 5.48
N ARG A 76 -11.76 1.43 5.90
CA ARG A 76 -10.55 1.33 5.07
C ARG A 76 -10.00 -0.09 5.04
N VAL A 77 -9.73 -0.56 3.81
CA VAL A 77 -9.00 -1.81 3.58
C VAL A 77 -7.80 -1.51 2.71
N VAL A 78 -6.60 -1.74 3.23
CA VAL A 78 -5.35 -1.59 2.47
C VAL A 78 -4.99 -2.92 1.81
N THR A 79 -4.57 -2.85 0.56
CA THR A 79 -4.14 -4.01 -0.22
C THR A 79 -3.23 -3.59 -1.38
N MET A 80 -2.72 -4.59 -2.10
CA MET A 80 -1.98 -4.42 -3.34
C MET A 80 -2.92 -4.57 -4.55
N SER A 81 -2.58 -3.92 -5.67
CA SER A 81 -3.34 -4.09 -6.92
C SER A 81 -3.17 -5.46 -7.57
N GLY A 82 -2.18 -6.22 -7.11
CA GLY A 82 -1.76 -7.46 -7.73
C GLY A 82 -0.88 -7.26 -8.97
N CYS A 83 -0.35 -8.38 -9.47
CA CYS A 83 0.50 -8.45 -10.66
C CYS A 83 0.09 -9.69 -11.48
N PRO A 84 -0.51 -9.51 -12.67
CA PRO A 84 -0.90 -10.61 -13.53
C PRO A 84 0.30 -11.30 -14.21
N GLY A 85 0.05 -12.43 -14.84
CA GLY A 85 1.03 -13.09 -15.72
C GLY A 85 1.13 -12.48 -17.11
N GLY A 86 2.00 -13.07 -17.94
CA GLY A 86 2.10 -12.78 -19.36
C GLY A 86 0.91 -13.33 -20.17
N ARG A 87 0.90 -13.04 -21.48
CA ARG A 87 -0.16 -13.48 -22.41
C ARG A 87 -0.23 -15.00 -22.59
N ASP A 88 0.88 -15.67 -22.41
CA ASP A 88 1.04 -17.09 -22.74
C ASP A 88 0.43 -18.04 -21.70
N GLY A 89 -0.24 -17.52 -20.67
CA GLY A 89 -0.83 -18.32 -19.60
C GLY A 89 0.21 -18.94 -18.65
N GLY A 90 1.40 -18.34 -18.56
CA GLY A 90 2.42 -18.75 -17.60
C GLY A 90 1.94 -18.53 -16.15
N SER A 91 2.47 -19.35 -15.24
CA SER A 91 2.11 -19.32 -13.81
C SER A 91 2.88 -18.28 -12.98
N THR A 92 3.74 -17.48 -13.62
CA THR A 92 4.58 -16.47 -12.94
C THR A 92 4.05 -15.07 -13.20
N PRO A 93 3.91 -14.22 -12.16
CA PRO A 93 3.59 -12.80 -12.34
C PRO A 93 4.66 -12.08 -13.17
N VAL A 94 4.24 -11.13 -13.99
CA VAL A 94 5.14 -10.33 -14.84
C VAL A 94 4.88 -8.84 -14.61
N PHE A 95 5.83 -8.14 -13.98
CA PHE A 95 5.78 -6.70 -13.86
C PHE A 95 6.16 -6.03 -15.18
N ALA A 96 5.14 -5.57 -15.91
CA ALA A 96 5.26 -5.07 -17.27
C ALA A 96 5.40 -3.54 -17.32
N SER A 97 6.48 -2.97 -16.75
CA SER A 97 6.70 -1.52 -16.76
C SER A 97 7.49 -1.04 -17.98
N TRP A 98 8.38 -1.87 -18.51
CA TRP A 98 9.26 -1.53 -19.63
C TRP A 98 9.42 -2.71 -20.59
N PRO A 99 8.83 -2.63 -21.79
CA PRO A 99 9.03 -3.66 -22.82
C PRO A 99 10.42 -3.51 -23.45
N VAL A 100 11.22 -4.58 -23.40
CA VAL A 100 12.55 -4.63 -24.06
C VAL A 100 12.43 -5.14 -25.49
N VAL A 101 11.42 -5.97 -25.77
CA VAL A 101 11.17 -6.57 -27.07
C VAL A 101 9.87 -6.05 -27.68
N PRO A 102 9.83 -5.81 -29.00
CA PRO A 102 8.63 -5.25 -29.65
C PRO A 102 7.37 -6.09 -29.46
N ASP A 103 7.51 -7.40 -29.32
CA ASP A 103 6.37 -8.31 -29.12
C ASP A 103 5.65 -8.09 -27.77
N ASP A 104 6.34 -7.50 -26.80
CA ASP A 104 5.80 -7.20 -25.47
C ASP A 104 5.41 -5.72 -25.28
N GLU A 105 5.50 -4.91 -26.33
CA GLU A 105 5.23 -3.47 -26.29
C GLU A 105 3.89 -3.11 -25.65
N SER A 106 2.92 -3.98 -25.75
CA SER A 106 1.58 -3.77 -25.20
C SER A 106 1.24 -4.73 -24.05
N LEU A 107 2.22 -5.36 -23.39
CA LEU A 107 1.92 -6.35 -22.34
C LEU A 107 1.18 -5.68 -21.17
N TRP A 108 1.61 -4.50 -20.69
CA TRP A 108 0.89 -3.78 -19.65
C TRP A 108 -0.54 -3.44 -20.08
N GLN A 109 -0.74 -2.98 -21.33
CA GLN A 109 -2.05 -2.69 -21.88
C GLN A 109 -2.94 -3.93 -21.89
N TRP A 110 -2.40 -5.07 -22.33
CA TRP A 110 -3.12 -6.34 -22.33
C TRP A 110 -3.49 -6.78 -20.90
N GLN A 111 -2.54 -6.71 -19.95
CA GLN A 111 -2.80 -7.01 -18.53
C GLN A 111 -3.90 -6.11 -17.97
N TYR A 112 -3.86 -4.81 -18.29
CA TYR A 112 -4.89 -3.86 -17.88
C TYR A 112 -6.27 -4.25 -18.44
N GLU A 113 -6.39 -4.48 -19.74
CA GLU A 113 -7.66 -4.71 -20.41
C GLU A 113 -8.29 -6.07 -20.05
N HIS A 114 -7.46 -7.10 -19.93
CA HIS A 114 -7.94 -8.49 -19.80
C HIS A 114 -7.90 -9.03 -18.37
N ARG A 115 -7.21 -8.39 -17.46
CA ARG A 115 -7.04 -8.85 -16.07
C ARG A 115 -7.40 -7.79 -15.06
N LEU A 116 -6.69 -6.66 -15.06
CA LEU A 116 -6.76 -5.68 -14.01
C LEU A 116 -8.08 -4.90 -13.98
N ALA A 117 -8.46 -4.27 -15.10
CA ALA A 117 -9.68 -3.47 -15.18
C ALA A 117 -10.97 -4.29 -14.96
N PRO A 118 -11.12 -5.50 -15.52
CA PRO A 118 -12.27 -6.36 -15.20
C PRO A 118 -12.34 -6.72 -13.72
N TYR A 119 -11.21 -7.13 -13.12
CA TYR A 119 -11.14 -7.49 -11.70
C TYR A 119 -11.47 -6.30 -10.80
N CYS A 120 -10.84 -5.15 -11.02
CA CYS A 120 -11.08 -3.97 -10.19
C CYS A 120 -12.52 -3.45 -10.30
N ARG A 121 -13.12 -3.51 -11.49
CA ARG A 121 -14.54 -3.16 -11.69
C ARG A 121 -15.47 -4.09 -10.92
N GLU A 122 -15.24 -5.40 -11.01
CA GLU A 122 -16.03 -6.39 -10.30
C GLU A 122 -15.89 -6.23 -8.78
N LEU A 123 -14.64 -6.11 -8.30
CA LEU A 123 -14.36 -5.93 -6.87
C LEU A 123 -15.01 -4.65 -6.33
N ALA A 124 -14.90 -3.54 -7.05
CA ALA A 124 -15.49 -2.27 -6.65
C ALA A 124 -17.02 -2.31 -6.61
N ALA A 125 -17.66 -2.93 -7.63
CA ALA A 125 -19.09 -3.09 -7.67
C ALA A 125 -19.61 -4.00 -6.55
N TRP A 126 -18.90 -5.09 -6.30
CA TRP A 126 -19.21 -6.00 -5.19
C TRP A 126 -19.05 -5.30 -3.82
N THR A 127 -17.94 -4.58 -3.60
CA THR A 127 -17.70 -3.83 -2.37
C THR A 127 -18.80 -2.80 -2.11
N ALA A 128 -19.24 -2.07 -3.13
CA ALA A 128 -20.32 -1.09 -3.00
C ALA A 128 -21.65 -1.69 -2.54
N GLN A 129 -21.87 -2.97 -2.82
CA GLN A 129 -23.07 -3.70 -2.40
C GLN A 129 -22.91 -4.40 -1.04
N ALA A 130 -21.77 -5.10 -0.85
CA ALA A 130 -21.53 -5.93 0.34
C ALA A 130 -21.10 -5.10 1.56
N ALA A 131 -20.36 -4.01 1.34
CA ALA A 131 -19.76 -3.17 2.37
C ALA A 131 -19.87 -1.67 2.00
N PRO A 132 -21.08 -1.10 1.96
CA PRO A 132 -21.26 0.31 1.63
C PRO A 132 -20.44 1.22 2.56
N GLY A 133 -19.64 2.12 1.98
CA GLY A 133 -18.78 3.04 2.73
C GLY A 133 -17.34 2.55 2.90
N VAL A 134 -17.05 1.27 2.67
CA VAL A 134 -15.67 0.77 2.70
C VAL A 134 -14.94 1.20 1.42
N MET A 135 -13.76 1.80 1.59
CA MET A 135 -12.81 2.12 0.52
C MET A 135 -11.68 1.11 0.51
N ILE A 136 -11.37 0.58 -0.68
CA ILE A 136 -10.19 -0.25 -0.93
C ILE A 136 -9.05 0.68 -1.30
N CYS A 137 -8.02 0.75 -0.47
CA CYS A 137 -6.86 1.61 -0.65
C CYS A 137 -5.70 0.80 -1.24
N LEU A 138 -5.41 1.02 -2.52
CA LEU A 138 -4.31 0.34 -3.21
C LEU A 138 -2.98 1.00 -2.89
N GLU A 139 -2.02 0.23 -2.41
CA GLU A 139 -0.65 0.70 -2.27
C GLU A 139 0.00 0.81 -3.66
N LEU A 140 0.55 2.00 -3.95
CA LEU A 140 1.25 2.25 -5.20
C LEU A 140 2.69 1.74 -5.10
N HIS A 141 2.87 0.47 -5.42
CA HIS A 141 4.10 -0.29 -5.19
C HIS A 141 4.68 -0.82 -6.50
N ALA A 142 5.97 -0.56 -6.78
CA ALA A 142 6.64 -1.20 -7.91
C ALA A 142 6.66 -2.72 -7.74
N GLY A 143 6.41 -3.43 -8.83
CA GLY A 143 6.16 -4.89 -8.81
C GLY A 143 4.67 -5.25 -8.77
N ALA A 144 3.79 -4.30 -8.47
CA ALA A 144 2.34 -4.41 -8.65
C ALA A 144 1.87 -3.59 -9.85
N SER A 145 0.64 -3.81 -10.32
CA SER A 145 0.09 -3.13 -11.51
C SER A 145 -0.18 -1.64 -11.27
N ALA A 146 -0.52 -1.25 -10.04
CA ALA A 146 -0.58 0.13 -9.59
C ALA A 146 0.72 0.50 -8.87
N TYR A 147 1.58 1.32 -9.48
CA TYR A 147 2.89 1.67 -8.94
C TYR A 147 3.23 3.17 -9.04
N ASN A 148 2.36 3.93 -9.68
CA ASN A 148 2.48 5.38 -9.82
C ASN A 148 1.10 6.01 -10.10
N PRO A 149 0.96 7.35 -10.06
CA PRO A 149 -0.31 8.03 -10.32
C PRO A 149 -0.95 7.66 -11.66
N ALA A 150 -0.16 7.54 -12.73
CA ALA A 150 -0.68 7.24 -14.07
C ALA A 150 -1.31 5.84 -14.17
N SER A 151 -0.67 4.81 -13.58
CA SER A 151 -1.24 3.46 -13.52
C SER A 151 -2.47 3.40 -12.62
N PHE A 152 -2.46 4.11 -11.49
CA PHE A 152 -3.62 4.23 -10.61
C PHE A 152 -4.81 4.93 -11.28
N ALA A 153 -4.58 6.04 -11.97
CA ALA A 153 -5.65 6.79 -12.64
C ALA A 153 -6.47 5.90 -13.60
N ARG A 154 -5.81 5.01 -14.33
CA ARG A 154 -6.48 4.05 -15.20
C ARG A 154 -7.32 3.02 -14.43
N ILE A 155 -6.79 2.50 -13.32
CA ILE A 155 -7.54 1.60 -12.44
C ILE A 155 -8.75 2.32 -11.85
N ARG A 156 -8.58 3.52 -11.34
CA ARG A 156 -9.64 4.35 -10.77
C ARG A 156 -10.74 4.63 -11.78
N ALA A 157 -10.39 4.94 -13.02
CA ALA A 157 -11.34 5.15 -14.10
C ALA A 157 -12.19 3.90 -14.42
N ALA A 158 -11.63 2.70 -14.23
CA ALA A 158 -12.33 1.44 -14.45
C ALA A 158 -13.19 1.02 -13.24
N SER A 159 -12.78 1.32 -12.01
CA SER A 159 -13.39 0.80 -10.77
C SER A 159 -14.34 1.79 -10.09
N GLY A 160 -14.06 3.08 -10.11
CA GLY A 160 -14.90 4.10 -9.47
C GLY A 160 -14.36 4.58 -8.09
N PRO A 161 -15.17 5.36 -7.35
CA PRO A 161 -14.70 6.14 -6.21
C PRO A 161 -14.39 5.34 -4.93
N ASN A 162 -14.81 4.12 -4.80
CA ASN A 162 -14.52 3.27 -3.64
C ASN A 162 -13.19 2.49 -3.75
N VAL A 163 -12.39 2.77 -4.80
CA VAL A 163 -11.00 2.32 -4.91
C VAL A 163 -10.11 3.54 -4.81
N GLY A 164 -9.36 3.67 -3.74
CA GLY A 164 -8.47 4.78 -3.43
C GLY A 164 -7.01 4.36 -3.37
N VAL A 165 -6.20 5.25 -2.82
CA VAL A 165 -4.75 5.08 -2.65
C VAL A 165 -4.42 4.88 -1.18
N ASN A 166 -3.59 3.88 -0.88
CA ASN A 166 -2.71 3.90 0.28
C ASN A 166 -1.41 4.57 -0.17
N LEU A 167 -1.15 5.76 0.36
CA LEU A 167 0.02 6.55 0.00
C LEU A 167 1.20 6.11 0.86
N ASP A 168 2.17 5.47 0.24
CA ASP A 168 3.45 5.14 0.86
C ASP A 168 4.58 5.88 0.12
N PRO A 169 5.14 6.95 0.72
CA PRO A 169 6.14 7.77 0.07
C PRO A 169 7.44 7.04 -0.19
N SER A 170 7.74 5.98 0.56
CA SER A 170 8.98 5.22 0.39
C SER A 170 9.10 4.63 -1.01
N HIS A 171 7.98 4.21 -1.61
CA HIS A 171 7.96 3.65 -2.96
C HIS A 171 8.14 4.70 -4.04
N PHE A 172 7.91 5.97 -3.73
CA PHE A 172 8.08 7.06 -4.69
C PHE A 172 9.53 7.54 -4.75
N TRP A 173 10.14 7.75 -3.60
CA TRP A 173 11.51 8.27 -3.52
C TRP A 173 12.52 7.42 -4.27
N TRP A 174 12.52 6.11 -4.05
CA TRP A 174 13.49 5.26 -4.76
C TRP A 174 13.19 5.13 -6.27
N GLN A 175 11.96 5.38 -6.71
CA GLN A 175 11.61 5.43 -8.12
C GLN A 175 11.93 6.80 -8.76
N GLY A 176 12.41 7.78 -7.98
CA GLY A 176 12.71 9.13 -8.45
C GLY A 176 11.48 10.03 -8.58
N MET A 177 10.36 9.67 -7.94
CA MET A 177 9.17 10.52 -7.85
C MET A 177 9.24 11.42 -6.63
N ASP A 178 8.66 12.61 -6.73
CA ASP A 178 8.41 13.51 -5.62
C ASP A 178 7.07 13.14 -4.96
N PRO A 179 7.03 12.70 -3.69
CA PRO A 179 5.79 12.34 -3.02
C PRO A 179 4.79 13.49 -2.91
N VAL A 180 5.25 14.74 -2.81
CA VAL A 180 4.36 15.92 -2.77
C VAL A 180 3.63 16.04 -4.12
N ALA A 181 4.34 15.94 -5.24
CA ALA A 181 3.73 15.95 -6.56
C ALA A 181 2.78 14.75 -6.78
N VAL A 182 3.11 13.58 -6.23
CA VAL A 182 2.21 12.42 -6.24
C VAL A 182 0.92 12.71 -5.47
N ILE A 183 1.01 13.30 -4.26
CA ILE A 183 -0.15 13.68 -3.45
C ILE A 183 -1.03 14.68 -4.22
N GLU A 184 -0.44 15.68 -4.85
CA GLU A 184 -1.18 16.66 -5.67
C GLU A 184 -1.94 15.99 -6.82
N GLU A 185 -1.33 14.99 -7.47
CA GLU A 185 -1.93 14.27 -8.60
C GLU A 185 -3.07 13.32 -8.18
N VAL A 186 -2.88 12.54 -7.10
CA VAL A 186 -3.91 11.57 -6.66
C VAL A 186 -4.97 12.21 -5.77
N GLY A 187 -4.66 13.32 -5.11
CA GLY A 187 -5.56 14.19 -4.36
C GLY A 187 -6.56 13.46 -3.47
N PRO A 188 -7.87 13.73 -3.65
CA PRO A 188 -8.93 13.17 -2.80
C PRO A 188 -9.14 11.65 -2.95
N ALA A 189 -8.35 10.96 -3.77
CA ALA A 189 -8.35 9.51 -3.84
C ALA A 189 -7.51 8.87 -2.71
N ILE A 190 -6.74 9.63 -1.95
CA ILE A 190 -5.97 9.13 -0.81
C ILE A 190 -6.94 8.72 0.30
N GLY A 191 -7.01 7.43 0.59
CA GLY A 191 -7.85 6.87 1.64
C GLY A 191 -7.06 6.41 2.87
N PHE A 192 -5.76 6.17 2.71
CA PHE A 192 -4.85 5.78 3.78
C PHE A 192 -3.43 6.25 3.47
N ALA A 193 -2.57 6.34 4.49
CA ALA A 193 -1.18 6.73 4.33
C ALA A 193 -0.26 5.91 5.24
N HIS A 194 0.89 5.48 4.68
CA HIS A 194 1.99 4.88 5.41
C HIS A 194 3.09 5.90 5.73
N GLY A 195 3.70 5.75 6.89
CA GLY A 195 4.93 6.42 7.30
C GLY A 195 6.09 5.44 7.17
N LYS A 196 6.69 5.38 6.02
CA LYS A 196 7.89 4.61 5.70
C LYS A 196 8.82 5.46 4.85
N ASP A 197 10.10 5.44 5.15
CA ASP A 197 11.12 6.23 4.48
C ASP A 197 12.01 5.34 3.59
N THR A 198 12.83 5.96 2.76
CA THR A 198 13.79 5.29 1.91
C THR A 198 15.13 6.02 1.94
N LEU A 199 16.18 5.31 2.25
CA LEU A 199 17.54 5.83 2.12
C LEU A 199 18.11 5.45 0.75
N VAL A 200 18.42 6.47 -0.05
CA VAL A 200 19.03 6.32 -1.39
C VAL A 200 20.53 6.66 -1.32
N HIS A 201 21.38 5.71 -1.68
CA HIS A 201 22.83 5.86 -1.68
C HIS A 201 23.32 6.42 -3.03
N ALA A 202 23.45 7.74 -3.12
CA ALA A 202 23.78 8.44 -4.38
C ALA A 202 25.03 7.91 -5.10
N ASP A 203 26.07 7.51 -4.36
CA ASP A 203 27.30 6.95 -4.93
C ASP A 203 27.09 5.55 -5.54
N ARG A 204 26.19 4.75 -4.96
CA ARG A 204 25.82 3.43 -5.49
C ARG A 204 24.87 3.56 -6.68
N VAL A 205 23.85 4.44 -6.57
CA VAL A 205 22.93 4.75 -7.68
C VAL A 205 23.70 5.21 -8.91
N ARG A 206 24.75 6.02 -8.73
CA ARG A 206 25.57 6.49 -9.84
C ARG A 206 26.29 5.38 -10.60
N ARG A 207 26.48 4.20 -10.00
CA ARG A 207 27.11 3.01 -10.61
C ARG A 207 26.10 1.99 -11.11
N ASN A 208 25.08 1.71 -10.30
CA ASN A 208 24.16 0.58 -10.49
C ASN A 208 22.75 1.02 -10.92
N GLY A 209 22.41 2.31 -10.78
CA GLY A 209 21.05 2.80 -10.97
C GLY A 209 20.12 2.47 -9.78
N LEU A 210 18.85 2.79 -9.95
CA LEU A 210 17.80 2.52 -8.96
C LEU A 210 17.14 1.14 -9.11
N LEU A 211 17.22 0.53 -10.30
CA LEU A 211 16.79 -0.85 -10.55
C LEU A 211 17.88 -1.83 -10.11
N ASP A 212 18.28 -1.71 -8.84
CA ASP A 212 19.30 -2.57 -8.24
C ASP A 212 18.70 -3.94 -7.92
N LEU A 213 19.54 -4.96 -8.00
CA LEU A 213 19.14 -6.34 -7.74
C LEU A 213 19.36 -6.68 -6.29
N GLY A 214 18.40 -7.31 -5.71
CA GLY A 214 18.62 -7.97 -4.45
C GLY A 214 17.40 -7.92 -3.54
N PHE A 215 16.72 -9.05 -3.48
CA PHE A 215 15.84 -9.35 -2.38
C PHE A 215 16.30 -10.68 -1.76
N PRO A 216 16.55 -10.73 -0.45
CA PRO A 216 16.42 -9.64 0.52
C PRO A 216 17.47 -8.54 0.31
N VAL A 217 17.07 -7.29 0.60
CA VAL A 217 17.93 -6.12 0.43
C VAL A 217 19.08 -6.15 1.46
N ASP A 218 20.33 -6.13 0.97
CA ASP A 218 21.50 -5.91 1.80
C ASP A 218 21.81 -4.40 1.88
N PRO A 219 21.59 -3.74 3.01
CA PRO A 219 21.78 -2.29 3.15
C PRO A 219 23.25 -1.86 2.95
N GLU A 220 24.21 -2.77 3.06
CA GLU A 220 25.63 -2.47 2.87
C GLU A 220 26.02 -2.36 1.39
N THR A 221 25.25 -2.96 0.48
CA THR A 221 25.58 -3.04 -0.94
C THR A 221 24.52 -2.44 -1.85
N ALA A 222 23.25 -2.43 -1.45
CA ALA A 222 22.13 -1.96 -2.25
C ALA A 222 22.20 -0.45 -2.56
N SER A 223 21.67 -0.06 -3.70
CA SER A 223 21.56 1.35 -4.11
C SER A 223 20.56 2.14 -3.28
N TRP A 224 19.60 1.46 -2.69
CA TRP A 224 18.61 2.00 -1.75
C TRP A 224 18.05 0.89 -0.86
N HIS A 225 17.47 1.27 0.26
CA HIS A 225 16.69 0.38 1.13
C HIS A 225 15.64 1.18 1.89
N PHE A 226 14.59 0.50 2.37
CA PHE A 226 13.62 1.13 3.27
C PHE A 226 14.27 1.49 4.59
N SER A 227 13.79 2.56 5.21
CA SER A 227 14.37 3.07 6.45
C SER A 227 13.30 3.68 7.37
N ALA A 228 13.64 3.83 8.64
CA ALA A 228 12.78 4.51 9.59
C ALA A 228 12.53 5.97 9.16
N VAL A 229 11.32 6.46 9.37
CA VAL A 229 10.92 7.84 9.04
C VAL A 229 11.90 8.86 9.64
N GLY A 230 12.42 9.73 8.79
CA GLY A 230 13.38 10.76 9.16
C GLY A 230 14.84 10.32 9.07
N THR A 231 15.12 9.10 8.57
CA THR A 231 16.50 8.63 8.39
C THR A 231 16.94 8.61 6.92
N GLY A 232 16.00 8.60 5.99
CA GLY A 232 16.24 8.79 4.55
C GLY A 232 16.03 10.23 4.13
N HIS A 233 14.97 10.86 4.64
CA HIS A 233 14.58 12.24 4.38
C HIS A 233 14.41 12.99 5.71
N ASP A 234 14.71 14.29 5.71
CA ASP A 234 14.73 15.12 6.91
C ASP A 234 13.32 15.59 7.34
N ASP A 235 13.29 16.32 8.48
CA ASP A 235 12.07 16.88 9.04
C ASP A 235 11.37 17.87 8.09
N ASP A 236 12.09 18.54 7.18
CA ASP A 236 11.51 19.47 6.21
C ASP A 236 10.74 18.71 5.12
N ALA A 237 11.31 17.63 4.62
CA ALA A 237 10.64 16.76 3.64
C ALA A 237 9.37 16.13 4.23
N TRP A 238 9.41 15.64 5.46
CA TRP A 238 8.24 15.06 6.12
C TRP A 238 7.18 16.10 6.47
N ALA A 239 7.57 17.32 6.86
CA ALA A 239 6.62 18.41 7.06
C ALA A 239 5.91 18.81 5.76
N ALA A 240 6.65 18.92 4.64
CA ALA A 240 6.07 19.18 3.32
C ALA A 240 5.09 18.08 2.88
N LEU A 241 5.39 16.81 3.17
CA LEU A 241 4.50 15.69 2.89
C LEU A 241 3.20 15.77 3.71
N VAL A 242 3.29 16.04 5.02
CA VAL A 242 2.12 16.21 5.90
C VAL A 242 1.26 17.40 5.45
N GLU A 243 1.89 18.52 5.09
CA GLU A 243 1.20 19.69 4.55
C GLU A 243 0.46 19.37 3.24
N ALA A 244 1.11 18.65 2.33
CA ALA A 244 0.50 18.22 1.08
C ALA A 244 -0.70 17.27 1.30
N LEU A 245 -0.58 16.28 2.21
CA LEU A 245 -1.68 15.39 2.59
C LEU A 245 -2.88 16.19 3.11
N ARG A 246 -2.63 17.13 4.02
CA ARG A 246 -3.68 18.02 4.55
C ARG A 246 -4.30 18.89 3.45
N GLY A 247 -3.47 19.45 2.56
CA GLY A 247 -3.92 20.24 1.40
C GLY A 247 -4.78 19.43 0.43
N ALA A 248 -4.53 18.14 0.30
CA ALA A 248 -5.36 17.19 -0.48
C ALA A 248 -6.66 16.78 0.23
N GLY A 249 -6.88 17.23 1.46
CA GLY A 249 -8.07 16.91 2.27
C GLY A 249 -7.95 15.59 3.05
N TYR A 250 -6.75 15.02 3.17
CA TYR A 250 -6.52 13.85 4.01
C TYR A 250 -6.32 14.26 5.47
N ASP A 251 -7.19 13.78 6.35
CA ASP A 251 -7.20 14.02 7.79
C ASP A 251 -7.05 12.72 8.63
N GLY A 252 -6.72 11.62 7.95
CA GLY A 252 -6.53 10.31 8.56
C GLY A 252 -5.17 10.16 9.24
N VAL A 253 -4.88 8.94 9.69
CA VAL A 253 -3.62 8.60 10.34
C VAL A 253 -2.50 8.35 9.33
N ILE A 254 -1.25 8.61 9.73
CA ILE A 254 -0.06 8.12 9.04
C ILE A 254 0.44 6.91 9.83
N SER A 255 0.23 5.71 9.26
CA SER A 255 0.57 4.44 9.91
C SER A 255 2.04 4.10 9.68
N ILE A 256 2.82 4.01 10.77
CA ILE A 256 4.23 3.63 10.67
C ILE A 256 4.34 2.19 10.17
N GLU A 257 5.11 1.98 9.11
CA GLU A 257 5.50 0.67 8.61
C GLU A 257 7.00 0.47 8.76
N HIS A 258 7.39 -0.62 9.45
CA HIS A 258 8.78 -0.95 9.68
C HIS A 258 9.30 -1.97 8.67
N GLU A 259 10.27 -1.55 7.86
CA GLU A 259 11.04 -2.41 6.96
C GLU A 259 12.53 -1.99 6.90
N ASP A 260 13.04 -1.27 7.91
CA ASP A 260 14.47 -0.90 8.00
C ASP A 260 15.29 -2.12 8.47
N PRO A 261 16.17 -2.69 7.63
CA PRO A 261 16.95 -3.87 7.99
C PRO A 261 18.10 -3.59 8.96
N ARG A 262 18.34 -2.31 9.33
CA ARG A 262 19.50 -1.88 10.13
C ARG A 262 19.17 -1.70 11.60
N VAL A 263 17.91 -1.61 11.97
CA VAL A 263 17.45 -1.30 13.33
C VAL A 263 16.35 -2.25 13.78
N THR A 264 16.12 -2.33 15.07
CA THR A 264 15.01 -3.12 15.61
C THR A 264 13.66 -2.45 15.30
N PRO A 265 12.55 -3.21 15.31
CA PRO A 265 11.21 -2.62 15.14
C PRO A 265 10.93 -1.50 16.16
N GLU A 266 11.32 -1.67 17.41
CA GLU A 266 11.13 -0.69 18.47
C GLU A 266 11.87 0.62 18.18
N GLU A 267 13.15 0.54 17.82
CA GLU A 267 13.97 1.70 17.45
C GLU A 267 13.41 2.44 16.24
N SER A 268 12.97 1.69 15.23
CA SER A 268 12.34 2.24 14.03
C SER A 268 11.05 2.98 14.36
N ILE A 269 10.15 2.35 15.14
CA ILE A 269 8.86 2.95 15.53
C ILE A 269 9.08 4.22 16.36
N GLU A 270 9.98 4.20 17.35
CA GLU A 270 10.28 5.37 18.17
C GLU A 270 10.84 6.53 17.34
N THR A 271 11.74 6.24 16.41
CA THR A 271 12.35 7.26 15.53
C THR A 271 11.32 7.83 14.58
N SER A 272 10.54 6.99 13.93
CA SER A 272 9.47 7.38 13.02
C SER A 272 8.40 8.23 13.73
N LEU A 273 7.97 7.81 14.91
CA LEU A 273 6.97 8.55 15.69
C LEU A 273 7.45 9.94 16.06
N ARG A 274 8.71 10.10 16.49
CA ARG A 274 9.27 11.42 16.81
C ARG A 274 9.27 12.35 15.60
N THR A 275 9.68 11.86 14.44
CA THR A 275 9.73 12.66 13.20
C THR A 275 8.34 13.05 12.73
N LEU A 276 7.39 12.10 12.67
CA LEU A 276 6.03 12.38 12.27
C LEU A 276 5.31 13.36 13.20
N ARG A 277 5.52 13.24 14.53
CA ARG A 277 4.96 14.20 15.48
C ARG A 277 5.49 15.61 15.22
N ARG A 278 6.82 15.78 15.05
CA ARG A 278 7.39 17.10 14.72
C ARG A 278 6.84 17.65 13.40
N ALA A 279 6.68 16.82 12.39
CA ALA A 279 6.10 17.23 11.12
C ALA A 279 4.66 17.72 11.28
N CYS A 280 3.81 16.98 12.00
CA CYS A 280 2.43 17.38 12.30
C CYS A 280 2.37 18.70 13.11
N GLU A 281 3.15 18.81 14.18
CA GLU A 281 3.23 20.02 15.04
C GLU A 281 3.63 21.27 14.24
N ARG A 282 4.60 21.12 13.30
CA ARG A 282 5.02 22.23 12.41
C ARG A 282 3.91 22.70 11.48
N VAL A 283 3.16 21.77 10.90
CA VAL A 283 2.04 22.07 9.99
C VAL A 283 0.87 22.68 10.76
N GLU A 284 0.59 22.21 11.99
CA GLU A 284 -0.44 22.77 12.85
C GLU A 284 -0.10 24.20 13.29
N ALA A 285 1.17 24.47 13.63
CA ALA A 285 1.62 25.79 14.04
C ALA A 285 1.61 26.84 12.92
N ALA A 286 1.63 26.39 11.65
CA ALA A 286 1.60 27.24 10.46
C ALA A 286 0.18 27.52 9.92
N ALA A 287 -0.84 26.82 10.43
CA ALA A 287 -2.24 26.91 10.00
C ALA A 287 -3.04 27.94 10.81
#